data_46ca20fc0a03331d69fb1dcdc56333b6
#
_entry.id   46ca20fc0a03331d69fb1dcdc56333b6
#
_cell.length_a   1.000
_cell.length_b   1.000
_cell.length_c   1.000
_cell.angle_alpha   90.00
_cell.angle_beta   90.00
_cell.angle_gamma   90.00
#
_symmetry.space_group_name_H-M   'P 1'
#
loop_
_entity.id
_entity.type
_entity.pdbx_description
1 polymer ?
#
loop_
_entity_poly.entity_id
_entity_poly.type
_entity_poly.pdbx_seq_one_letter_code
_entity_poly.pdbx_strand_id
1 'polypeptide(L)'
;ATNMLVDEIAINVLAPTIIARAFMPQFMALSEPSAIVNISSGLAFFPKTTTALYCATKAAIHSLSQSMRYQSEGTQMRVIEAILPLVDTPMTKGRGTGKLPADTAARAIIAGIRKGHDEVYIGKAKLLRILGRLAPFIPRRILKAS
;
A
#
# COMPACT_ATOMS: atom_id res chain seq x y z
N ALA A 1 -1.49 -18.73 17.91
CA ALA A 1 -1.04 -18.65 16.51
C ALA A 1 -2.19 -18.21 15.58
N THR A 2 -3.35 -18.89 15.62
CA THR A 2 -4.50 -18.57 14.73
C THR A 2 -5.03 -17.15 14.93
N ASN A 3 -5.11 -16.65 16.15
CA ASN A 3 -5.57 -15.29 16.45
C ASN A 3 -4.71 -14.22 15.77
N MET A 4 -3.39 -14.40 15.74
CA MET A 4 -2.48 -13.45 15.05
C MET A 4 -2.74 -13.36 13.55
N LEU A 5 -3.10 -14.47 12.90
CA LEU A 5 -3.44 -14.50 11.48
C LEU A 5 -4.76 -13.77 11.21
N VAL A 6 -5.75 -13.99 12.07
CA VAL A 6 -7.05 -13.30 12.01
C VAL A 6 -6.87 -11.80 12.21
N ASP A 7 -6.09 -11.40 13.22
CA ASP A 7 -5.80 -10.00 13.52
C ASP A 7 -5.08 -9.31 12.35
N GLU A 8 -4.13 -9.98 11.71
CA GLU A 8 -3.42 -9.41 10.55
C GLU A 8 -4.36 -9.16 9.37
N ILE A 9 -5.29 -10.07 9.10
CA ILE A 9 -6.33 -9.88 8.06
C ILE A 9 -7.30 -8.77 8.48
N ALA A 10 -7.75 -8.79 9.73
CA ALA A 10 -8.68 -7.81 10.25
C ALA A 10 -8.13 -6.38 10.16
N ILE A 11 -6.87 -6.19 10.55
CA ILE A 11 -6.22 -4.87 10.54
C ILE A 11 -5.86 -4.44 9.11
N ASN A 12 -5.28 -5.33 8.31
CA ASN A 12 -4.72 -4.96 7.03
C ASN A 12 -5.74 -4.94 5.87
N VAL A 13 -6.85 -5.68 5.99
CA VAL A 13 -7.82 -5.83 4.90
C VAL A 13 -9.21 -5.40 5.35
N LEU A 14 -9.74 -6.02 6.42
CA LEU A 14 -11.13 -5.81 6.81
C LEU A 14 -11.39 -4.38 7.30
N ALA A 15 -10.54 -3.85 8.18
CA ALA A 15 -10.70 -2.50 8.72
C ALA A 15 -10.63 -1.42 7.61
N PRO A 16 -9.63 -1.39 6.70
CA PRO A 16 -9.63 -0.45 5.57
C PRO A 16 -10.87 -0.58 4.68
N THR A 17 -11.34 -1.80 4.44
CA THR A 17 -12.54 -2.05 3.62
C THR A 17 -13.80 -1.49 4.28
N ILE A 18 -13.98 -1.70 5.59
CA ILE A 18 -15.11 -1.19 6.35
C ILE A 18 -15.09 0.35 6.37
N ILE A 19 -13.91 0.94 6.64
CA ILE A 19 -13.73 2.40 6.64
C ILE A 19 -14.05 2.98 5.27
N ALA A 20 -13.50 2.39 4.21
CA ALA A 20 -13.77 2.83 2.85
C ALA A 20 -15.27 2.75 2.52
N ARG A 21 -15.92 1.64 2.82
CA ARG A 21 -17.37 1.45 2.61
C ARG A 21 -18.21 2.49 3.34
N ALA A 22 -17.79 2.90 4.54
CA ALA A 22 -18.50 3.90 5.32
C ALA A 22 -18.34 5.33 4.77
N PHE A 23 -17.14 5.69 4.29
CA PHE A 23 -16.82 7.06 3.89
C PHE A 23 -16.95 7.34 2.40
N MET A 24 -16.75 6.34 1.51
CA MET A 24 -16.81 6.54 0.06
C MET A 24 -18.09 7.22 -0.41
N PRO A 25 -19.31 6.79 -0.02
CA PRO A 25 -20.52 7.43 -0.51
C PRO A 25 -20.59 8.92 -0.15
N GLN A 26 -20.13 9.27 1.04
CA GLN A 26 -20.07 10.66 1.50
C GLN A 26 -19.06 11.48 0.71
N PHE A 27 -17.85 10.95 0.51
CA PHE A 27 -16.78 11.62 -0.22
C PHE A 27 -17.10 11.76 -1.72
N MET A 28 -17.76 10.78 -2.32
CA MET A 28 -18.19 10.84 -3.72
C MET A 28 -19.31 11.89 -3.95
N ALA A 29 -20.10 12.18 -2.93
CA ALA A 29 -21.16 13.22 -2.98
C ALA A 29 -20.62 14.63 -2.78
N LEU A 30 -19.36 14.82 -2.39
CA LEU A 30 -18.76 16.14 -2.21
C LEU A 30 -18.45 16.78 -3.56
N SER A 31 -18.70 18.09 -3.66
CA SER A 31 -18.23 18.93 -4.76
C SER A 31 -16.75 19.33 -4.61
N GLU A 32 -16.18 19.16 -3.42
CA GLU A 32 -14.79 19.47 -3.09
C GLU A 32 -13.90 18.25 -3.23
N PRO A 33 -12.60 18.44 -3.58
CA PRO A 33 -11.65 17.35 -3.66
C PRO A 33 -11.51 16.58 -2.33
N SER A 34 -11.69 15.28 -2.39
CA SER A 34 -11.53 14.37 -1.25
C SER A 34 -10.70 13.16 -1.62
N ALA A 35 -10.13 12.47 -0.62
CA ALA A 35 -9.33 11.29 -0.91
C ALA A 35 -9.35 10.26 0.24
N ILE A 36 -9.29 8.98 -0.16
CA ILE A 36 -8.87 7.88 0.71
C ILE A 36 -7.45 7.48 0.32
N VAL A 37 -6.57 7.38 1.32
CA VAL A 37 -5.18 6.98 1.12
C VAL A 37 -4.95 5.62 1.76
N ASN A 38 -4.78 4.58 0.95
CA ASN A 38 -4.47 3.23 1.40
C ASN A 38 -2.95 3.03 1.50
N ILE A 39 -2.50 2.55 2.65
CA ILE A 39 -1.08 2.26 2.88
C ILE A 39 -0.79 0.81 2.47
N SER A 40 -0.05 0.65 1.39
CA SER A 40 0.36 -0.62 0.81
C SER A 40 1.89 -0.84 0.94
N SER A 41 2.40 -1.80 0.22
CA SER A 41 3.81 -2.19 0.24
C SER A 41 4.26 -2.67 -1.14
N GLY A 42 5.55 -2.54 -1.43
CA GLY A 42 6.16 -3.21 -2.57
C GLY A 42 5.98 -4.74 -2.56
N LEU A 43 5.74 -5.32 -1.38
CA LEU A 43 5.44 -6.75 -1.21
C LEU A 43 4.05 -7.16 -1.71
N ALA A 44 3.17 -6.21 -2.06
CA ALA A 44 1.93 -6.49 -2.76
C ALA A 44 2.17 -7.07 -4.17
N PHE A 45 3.29 -6.72 -4.80
CA PHE A 45 3.63 -7.10 -6.17
C PHE A 45 4.64 -8.26 -6.23
N PHE A 46 5.53 -8.32 -5.25
CA PHE A 46 6.59 -9.31 -5.17
C PHE A 46 6.64 -9.88 -3.75
N PRO A 47 5.97 -11.03 -3.52
CA PRO A 47 5.87 -11.62 -2.19
C PRO A 47 7.24 -12.11 -1.70
N LYS A 48 7.43 -11.99 -0.38
CA LYS A 48 8.59 -12.47 0.36
C LYS A 48 8.26 -13.82 1.01
N THR A 49 9.21 -14.76 0.99
CA THR A 49 9.01 -16.11 1.52
C THR A 49 8.60 -16.12 3.00
N THR A 50 9.20 -15.26 3.81
CA THR A 50 9.03 -15.27 5.28
C THR A 50 7.77 -14.56 5.79
N THR A 51 7.01 -13.86 4.92
CA THR A 51 5.85 -13.05 5.31
C THR A 51 4.67 -13.21 4.35
N ALA A 52 4.32 -14.47 4.06
CA ALA A 52 3.33 -14.81 3.03
C ALA A 52 1.96 -14.14 3.27
N LEU A 53 1.44 -14.20 4.51
CA LEU A 53 0.14 -13.62 4.84
C LEU A 53 0.17 -12.09 4.69
N TYR A 54 1.21 -11.43 5.19
CA TYR A 54 1.38 -9.99 5.02
C TYR A 54 1.38 -9.58 3.53
N CYS A 55 2.11 -10.31 2.69
CA CYS A 55 2.14 -10.06 1.25
C CYS A 55 0.75 -10.21 0.63
N ALA A 56 0.00 -11.25 1.03
CA ALA A 56 -1.36 -11.49 0.57
C ALA A 56 -2.30 -10.35 0.99
N THR A 57 -2.21 -9.86 2.25
CA THR A 57 -3.02 -8.73 2.70
C THR A 57 -2.70 -7.45 1.94
N LYS A 58 -1.44 -7.20 1.61
CA LYS A 58 -1.04 -6.00 0.83
C LYS A 58 -1.43 -6.12 -0.65
N ALA A 59 -1.42 -7.31 -1.23
CA ALA A 59 -1.99 -7.56 -2.56
C ALA A 59 -3.51 -7.33 -2.57
N ALA A 60 -4.22 -7.74 -1.52
CA ALA A 60 -5.65 -7.46 -1.36
C ALA A 60 -5.94 -5.95 -1.32
N ILE A 61 -5.16 -5.16 -0.57
CA ILE A 61 -5.30 -3.69 -0.51
C ILE A 61 -4.98 -3.04 -1.87
N HIS A 62 -4.00 -3.55 -2.61
CA HIS A 62 -3.73 -3.07 -3.96
C HIS A 62 -4.94 -3.28 -4.87
N SER A 63 -5.50 -4.49 -4.92
CA SER A 63 -6.69 -4.81 -5.71
C SER A 63 -7.91 -3.99 -5.27
N LEU A 64 -8.13 -3.85 -3.95
CA LEU A 64 -9.19 -3.02 -3.39
C LEU A 64 -9.05 -1.56 -3.84
N SER A 65 -7.85 -0.99 -3.77
CA SER A 65 -7.59 0.39 -4.18
C SER A 65 -7.91 0.62 -5.66
N GLN A 66 -7.59 -0.33 -6.52
CA GLN A 66 -7.94 -0.26 -7.95
C GLN A 66 -9.47 -0.28 -8.15
N SER A 67 -10.17 -1.22 -7.52
CA SER A 67 -11.62 -1.33 -7.62
C SER A 67 -12.33 -0.08 -7.10
N MET A 68 -11.84 0.49 -6.00
CA MET A 68 -12.37 1.74 -5.46
C MET A 68 -12.15 2.93 -6.40
N ARG A 69 -11.04 2.99 -7.15
CA ARG A 69 -10.84 4.02 -8.20
C ARG A 69 -11.90 3.92 -9.28
N TYR A 70 -12.21 2.71 -9.76
CA TYR A 70 -13.28 2.51 -10.76
C TYR A 70 -14.63 2.97 -10.23
N GLN A 71 -14.93 2.69 -8.94
CA GLN A 71 -16.18 3.11 -8.30
C GLN A 71 -16.28 4.63 -8.13
N SER A 72 -15.15 5.34 -7.99
CA SER A 72 -15.13 6.80 -7.80
C SER A 72 -14.96 7.59 -9.10
N GLU A 73 -14.92 6.93 -10.26
CA GLU A 73 -14.83 7.61 -11.55
C GLU A 73 -15.97 8.63 -11.74
N GLY A 74 -15.63 9.79 -12.30
CA GLY A 74 -16.59 10.88 -12.52
C GLY A 74 -16.92 11.72 -11.27
N THR A 75 -16.32 11.43 -10.11
CA THR A 75 -16.47 12.24 -8.88
C THR A 75 -15.20 13.04 -8.56
N GLN A 76 -15.27 13.93 -7.55
CA GLN A 76 -14.11 14.66 -7.02
C GLN A 76 -13.28 13.83 -6.03
N MET A 77 -13.75 12.61 -5.70
CA MET A 77 -13.03 11.71 -4.80
C MET A 77 -11.91 10.97 -5.51
N ARG A 78 -10.76 10.87 -4.83
CA ARG A 78 -9.61 10.08 -5.30
C ARG A 78 -9.30 8.95 -4.35
N VAL A 79 -8.86 7.82 -4.89
CA VAL A 79 -8.32 6.70 -4.11
C VAL A 79 -6.83 6.56 -4.43
N ILE A 80 -6.01 6.84 -3.42
CA ILE A 80 -4.56 6.91 -3.54
C ILE A 80 -3.95 5.71 -2.82
N GLU A 81 -3.03 5.02 -3.47
CA GLU A 81 -2.27 3.93 -2.86
C GLU A 81 -0.82 4.39 -2.61
N ALA A 82 -0.41 4.44 -1.35
CA ALA A 82 0.97 4.70 -0.97
C ALA A 82 1.74 3.38 -0.83
N ILE A 83 2.64 3.09 -1.78
CA ILE A 83 3.40 1.85 -1.85
C ILE A 83 4.76 2.07 -1.18
N LEU A 84 4.89 1.55 0.04
CA LEU A 84 6.03 1.80 0.91
C LEU A 84 7.11 0.71 0.80
N PRO A 85 8.39 1.08 1.00
CA PRO A 85 9.44 0.14 1.37
C PRO A 85 9.35 -0.20 2.87
N LEU A 86 10.38 -0.83 3.42
CA LEU A 86 10.52 -1.00 4.87
C LEU A 86 10.73 0.37 5.53
N VAL A 87 9.80 0.78 6.38
CA VAL A 87 9.80 2.06 7.10
C VAL A 87 10.19 1.81 8.57
N ASP A 88 10.96 2.71 9.16
CA ASP A 88 11.34 2.62 10.57
C ASP A 88 10.19 3.06 11.47
N THR A 89 9.57 2.07 12.10
CA THR A 89 8.41 2.20 12.98
C THR A 89 8.51 1.16 14.10
N PRO A 90 7.76 1.29 15.20
CA PRO A 90 7.69 0.25 16.23
C PRO A 90 7.35 -1.14 15.67
N MET A 91 6.48 -1.23 14.66
CA MET A 91 6.08 -2.49 14.01
C MET A 91 7.27 -3.19 13.31
N THR A 92 8.24 -2.44 12.84
CA THR A 92 9.41 -2.97 12.11
C THR A 92 10.67 -3.06 12.97
N LYS A 93 10.58 -2.80 14.28
CA LYS A 93 11.71 -2.90 15.21
C LYS A 93 12.34 -4.31 15.14
N GLY A 94 13.65 -4.39 15.01
CA GLY A 94 14.38 -5.66 14.89
C GLY A 94 14.28 -6.35 13.51
N ARG A 95 13.57 -5.75 12.54
CA ARG A 95 13.40 -6.36 11.19
C ARG A 95 14.18 -5.58 10.14
N GLY A 96 14.97 -6.27 9.33
CA GLY A 96 15.66 -5.73 8.16
C GLY A 96 16.60 -4.55 8.44
N THR A 97 17.28 -4.09 7.40
CA THR A 97 18.22 -2.96 7.43
C THR A 97 17.87 -1.92 6.37
N GLY A 98 18.43 -0.72 6.49
CA GLY A 98 18.21 0.36 5.51
C GLY A 98 16.75 0.82 5.45
N LYS A 99 16.12 0.93 6.61
CA LYS A 99 14.75 1.43 6.76
C LYS A 99 14.66 2.90 6.39
N LEU A 100 13.53 3.27 5.80
CA LEU A 100 13.22 4.67 5.52
C LEU A 100 12.67 5.32 6.80
N PRO A 101 13.13 6.52 7.22
CA PRO A 101 12.50 7.24 8.31
C PRO A 101 11.02 7.52 8.06
N ALA A 102 10.17 7.35 9.08
CA ALA A 102 8.72 7.49 8.95
C ALA A 102 8.30 8.88 8.45
N ASP A 103 8.96 9.92 8.92
CA ASP A 103 8.72 11.30 8.51
C ASP A 103 9.09 11.53 7.03
N THR A 104 10.16 10.93 6.54
CA THR A 104 10.54 10.96 5.12
C THR A 104 9.48 10.24 4.26
N ALA A 105 8.96 9.11 4.74
CA ALA A 105 7.88 8.40 4.05
C ALA A 105 6.60 9.26 3.99
N ALA A 106 6.22 9.88 5.09
CA ALA A 106 5.03 10.74 5.17
C ALA A 106 5.13 11.94 4.22
N ARG A 107 6.28 12.65 4.20
CA ARG A 107 6.50 13.75 3.25
C ARG A 107 6.42 13.31 1.80
N ALA A 108 6.95 12.12 1.47
CA ALA A 108 6.91 11.60 0.11
C ALA A 108 5.46 11.23 -0.31
N ILE A 109 4.64 10.71 0.62
CA ILE A 109 3.21 10.46 0.37
C ILE A 109 2.51 11.77 0.04
N ILE A 110 2.63 12.77 0.90
CA ILE A 110 1.99 14.08 0.71
C ILE A 110 2.42 14.73 -0.61
N ALA A 111 3.71 14.66 -0.94
CA ALA A 111 4.22 15.19 -2.20
C ALA A 111 3.63 14.46 -3.43
N GLY A 112 3.45 13.13 -3.36
CA GLY A 112 2.82 12.34 -4.41
C GLY A 112 1.34 12.69 -4.58
N ILE A 113 0.62 12.87 -3.47
CA ILE A 113 -0.79 13.29 -3.46
C ILE A 113 -0.95 14.66 -4.15
N ARG A 114 -0.11 15.64 -3.76
CA ARG A 114 -0.12 16.99 -4.35
C ARG A 114 0.21 17.02 -5.85
N LYS A 115 1.00 16.05 -6.33
CA LYS A 115 1.32 15.89 -7.76
C LYS A 115 0.22 15.16 -8.55
N GLY A 116 -0.86 14.78 -7.91
CA GLY A 116 -1.97 14.10 -8.57
C GLY A 116 -1.74 12.61 -8.85
N HIS A 117 -0.79 11.94 -8.18
CA HIS A 117 -0.54 10.52 -8.40
C HIS A 117 -1.55 9.66 -7.63
N ASP A 118 -2.15 8.68 -8.28
CA ASP A 118 -3.02 7.67 -7.66
C ASP A 118 -2.22 6.51 -7.05
N GLU A 119 -1.01 6.28 -7.54
CA GLU A 119 -0.03 5.34 -6.97
C GLU A 119 1.25 6.07 -6.62
N VAL A 120 1.57 6.13 -5.34
CA VAL A 120 2.75 6.82 -4.82
C VAL A 120 3.79 5.79 -4.39
N TYR A 121 4.72 5.48 -5.27
CA TYR A 121 5.83 4.57 -4.96
C TYR A 121 6.95 5.32 -4.25
N ILE A 122 7.39 4.81 -3.08
CA ILE A 122 8.34 5.50 -2.20
C ILE A 122 9.63 4.71 -2.06
N GLY A 123 10.78 5.41 -2.12
CA GLY A 123 12.10 4.83 -1.92
C GLY A 123 12.35 3.59 -2.79
N LYS A 124 12.78 2.50 -2.17
CA LYS A 124 13.09 1.23 -2.86
C LYS A 124 11.88 0.60 -3.57
N ALA A 125 10.63 0.96 -3.21
CA ALA A 125 9.45 0.48 -3.91
C ALA A 125 9.38 0.98 -5.36
N LYS A 126 9.94 2.16 -5.67
CA LYS A 126 10.09 2.65 -7.05
C LYS A 126 10.95 1.71 -7.89
N LEU A 127 12.06 1.25 -7.32
CA LEU A 127 12.95 0.31 -8.00
C LEU A 127 12.26 -1.04 -8.25
N LEU A 128 11.50 -1.55 -7.26
CA LEU A 128 10.72 -2.79 -7.44
C LEU A 128 9.71 -2.66 -8.58
N ARG A 129 9.05 -1.52 -8.73
CA ARG A 129 8.14 -1.26 -9.86
C ARG A 129 8.86 -1.33 -11.20
N ILE A 130 9.99 -0.62 -11.32
CA ILE A 130 10.77 -0.57 -12.56
C ILE A 130 11.31 -1.96 -12.93
N LEU A 131 11.97 -2.62 -11.99
CA LEU A 131 12.51 -3.97 -12.19
C LEU A 131 11.40 -4.98 -12.46
N GLY A 132 10.25 -4.83 -11.82
CA GLY A 132 9.10 -5.69 -12.04
C GLY A 132 8.53 -5.61 -13.47
N ARG A 133 8.66 -4.46 -14.12
CA ARG A 133 8.24 -4.27 -15.52
C ARG A 133 9.28 -4.77 -16.52
N LEU A 134 10.56 -4.49 -16.27
CA LEU A 134 11.64 -4.77 -17.21
C LEU A 134 12.25 -6.16 -17.06
N ALA A 135 12.35 -6.66 -15.81
CA ALA A 135 12.98 -7.91 -15.48
C ALA A 135 12.33 -8.56 -14.23
N PRO A 136 11.09 -9.06 -14.33
CA PRO A 136 10.30 -9.51 -13.18
C PRO A 136 10.93 -10.69 -12.41
N PHE A 137 11.86 -11.41 -13.02
CA PHE A 137 12.59 -12.49 -12.38
C PHE A 137 13.59 -12.00 -11.31
N ILE A 138 14.09 -10.76 -11.44
CA ILE A 138 15.07 -10.19 -10.48
C ILE A 138 14.44 -9.95 -9.10
N PRO A 139 13.37 -9.14 -8.94
CA PRO A 139 12.73 -8.96 -7.65
C PRO A 139 12.21 -10.28 -7.06
N ARG A 140 11.67 -11.17 -7.90
CA ARG A 140 11.22 -12.50 -7.45
C ARG A 140 12.34 -13.32 -6.82
N ARG A 141 13.53 -13.35 -7.45
CA ARG A 141 14.69 -14.09 -6.93
C ARG A 141 15.20 -13.52 -5.61
N ILE A 142 15.29 -12.17 -5.51
CA ILE A 142 15.77 -11.47 -4.30
C ILE A 142 14.83 -11.71 -3.12
N LEU A 143 13.53 -11.54 -3.32
CA LEU A 143 12.54 -11.63 -2.25
C LEU A 143 12.21 -13.08 -1.88
N LYS A 144 12.40 -14.03 -2.79
CA LYS A 144 12.31 -15.45 -2.47
C LYS A 144 13.43 -15.89 -1.53
N ALA A 145 14.61 -15.29 -1.63
CA ALA A 145 15.80 -15.65 -0.83
C ALA A 145 15.87 -14.88 0.52
N SER A 146 14.90 -14.04 0.83
CA SER A 146 14.94 -13.11 1.99
C SER A 146 13.94 -13.43 3.10
#